data_555b5249903b986de97e343d24fff149
#
_entry.id   555b5249903b986de97e343d24fff149
#
_cell.length_a   1.000
_cell.length_b   1.000
_cell.length_c   1.000
_cell.angle_alpha   90.00
_cell.angle_beta   90.00
_cell.angle_gamma   90.00
#
_symmetry.space_group_name_H-M   'P 1'
#
loop_
_entity.id
_entity.type
_entity.pdbx_description
1 polymer ?
#
loop_
_entity_poly.entity_id
_entity_poly.type
_entity_poly.pdbx_seq_one_letter_code
_entity_poly.pdbx_strand_id
1 'polypeptide(L)'
;MKVAIVGVTGYSGTVLWQLLSQHPNVTEINIYTTQADLEAVAQQFDWQTKQTVRVMPFDAGQIMADNEVAFFATPAGVTGELAETFIENHFPIIDLSGDLRLQDPKAYQKWYHRATEVSRETLSHATYGLTEFTATTTDYIANPGCYATATLMGLAPLVQERLIDLDSVIVDAKSGVTGSGKKLSQATHYVDVDENFSLYKLNQHQHIPEIMQQLKQWAPDMGPIQFTTGLLPVKRGLMATIYAKVTADSADVNEIIAAAFQATYMDKPFVKILANDMPDLRLVVGSNMTAIGWSYNPVTHIVTIVSVIDNLMKGAAGQAVQNFNQYFGFDETAGLAQLPLMI
;
A
#
# COMPACT_ATOMS: atom_id res chain seq x y z
N MET A 1 -18.92 -5.71 -13.52
CA MET A 1 -19.19 -4.59 -12.60
C MET A 1 -18.76 -3.29 -13.23
N LYS A 2 -19.44 -2.20 -12.89
CA LYS A 2 -19.04 -0.83 -13.25
C LYS A 2 -18.31 -0.22 -12.07
N VAL A 3 -17.15 0.37 -12.33
CA VAL A 3 -16.28 0.93 -11.29
C VAL A 3 -15.96 2.38 -11.59
N ALA A 4 -15.92 3.21 -10.55
CA ALA A 4 -15.49 4.60 -10.64
C ALA A 4 -14.02 4.74 -10.21
N ILE A 5 -13.25 5.58 -10.91
CA ILE A 5 -11.90 5.99 -10.49
C ILE A 5 -11.89 7.51 -10.37
N VAL A 6 -11.57 8.00 -9.18
CA VAL A 6 -11.31 9.42 -8.90
C VAL A 6 -9.80 9.60 -8.71
N GLY A 7 -9.17 10.50 -9.50
CA GLY A 7 -7.72 10.75 -9.41
C GLY A 7 -6.85 9.89 -10.32
N VAL A 8 -7.35 9.48 -11.48
CA VAL A 8 -6.67 8.60 -12.46
C VAL A 8 -5.35 9.16 -13.00
N THR A 9 -5.14 10.47 -12.98
CA THR A 9 -3.95 11.12 -13.56
C THR A 9 -2.67 10.95 -12.75
N GLY A 10 -2.78 10.52 -11.47
CA GLY A 10 -1.64 10.14 -10.63
C GLY A 10 -1.05 8.79 -11.02
N TYR A 11 0.18 8.49 -10.58
CA TYR A 11 0.83 7.20 -10.89
C TYR A 11 0.01 5.99 -10.41
N SER A 12 -0.48 6.01 -9.18
CA SER A 12 -1.32 4.92 -8.64
C SER A 12 -2.64 4.82 -9.38
N GLY A 13 -3.29 5.96 -9.71
CA GLY A 13 -4.54 5.97 -10.47
C GLY A 13 -4.38 5.42 -11.89
N THR A 14 -3.27 5.74 -12.58
CA THR A 14 -2.96 5.20 -13.90
C THR A 14 -2.73 3.69 -13.85
N VAL A 15 -1.98 3.19 -12.86
CA VAL A 15 -1.76 1.75 -12.69
C VAL A 15 -3.08 1.04 -12.33
N LEU A 16 -3.90 1.64 -11.46
CA LEU A 16 -5.22 1.12 -11.10
C LEU A 16 -6.12 0.98 -12.32
N TRP A 17 -6.18 2.01 -13.18
CA TRP A 17 -6.94 1.96 -14.42
C TRP A 17 -6.46 0.82 -15.33
N GLN A 18 -5.14 0.62 -15.46
CA GLN A 18 -4.56 -0.48 -16.27
C GLN A 18 -4.97 -1.85 -15.72
N LEU A 19 -4.92 -2.04 -14.40
CA LEU A 19 -5.31 -3.30 -13.77
C LEU A 19 -6.80 -3.59 -13.94
N LEU A 20 -7.66 -2.61 -13.67
CA LEU A 20 -9.10 -2.75 -13.80
C LEU A 20 -9.56 -2.95 -15.26
N SER A 21 -8.82 -2.37 -16.23
CA SER A 21 -9.10 -2.59 -17.67
C SER A 21 -8.88 -4.03 -18.12
N GLN A 22 -8.10 -4.80 -17.37
CA GLN A 22 -7.80 -6.21 -17.63
C GLN A 22 -8.54 -7.15 -16.67
N HIS A 23 -9.34 -6.59 -15.75
CA HIS A 23 -10.00 -7.36 -14.72
C HIS A 23 -11.23 -8.10 -15.27
N PRO A 24 -11.34 -9.44 -15.09
CA PRO A 24 -12.39 -10.23 -15.72
C PRO A 24 -13.82 -9.86 -15.27
N ASN A 25 -13.98 -9.33 -14.07
CA ASN A 25 -15.28 -8.96 -13.51
C ASN A 25 -15.62 -7.47 -13.68
N VAL A 26 -14.74 -6.65 -14.27
CA VAL A 26 -15.01 -5.24 -14.56
C VAL A 26 -15.46 -5.10 -16.01
N THR A 27 -16.67 -4.56 -16.20
CA THR A 27 -17.27 -4.37 -17.52
C THR A 27 -17.19 -2.94 -18.01
N GLU A 28 -17.08 -1.98 -17.12
CA GLU A 28 -17.01 -0.55 -17.43
C GLU A 28 -16.19 0.19 -16.37
N ILE A 29 -15.35 1.12 -16.81
CA ILE A 29 -14.56 2.00 -15.94
C ILE A 29 -14.97 3.43 -16.24
N ASN A 30 -15.51 4.12 -15.24
CA ASN A 30 -15.90 5.51 -15.31
C ASN A 30 -14.85 6.36 -14.57
N ILE A 31 -14.26 7.32 -15.27
CA ILE A 31 -13.25 8.21 -14.71
C ILE A 31 -13.92 9.51 -14.29
N TYR A 32 -13.69 9.92 -13.05
CA TYR A 32 -14.18 11.18 -12.51
C TYR A 32 -13.01 12.06 -12.04
N THR A 33 -13.12 13.36 -12.29
CA THR A 33 -12.08 14.31 -11.94
C THR A 33 -12.66 15.65 -11.51
N THR A 34 -11.94 16.34 -10.62
CA THR A 34 -12.21 17.74 -10.26
C THR A 34 -11.47 18.72 -11.18
N GLN A 35 -10.68 18.25 -12.13
CA GLN A 35 -9.97 19.07 -13.10
C GLN A 35 -10.95 19.61 -14.15
N ALA A 36 -10.76 20.86 -14.56
CA ALA A 36 -11.66 21.51 -15.52
C ALA A 36 -11.51 20.99 -16.96
N ASP A 37 -10.31 20.57 -17.34
CA ASP A 37 -10.02 20.07 -18.70
C ASP A 37 -10.17 18.54 -18.78
N LEU A 38 -11.40 18.12 -19.03
CA LEU A 38 -11.75 16.69 -19.12
C LEU A 38 -11.15 16.03 -20.37
N GLU A 39 -11.03 16.79 -21.48
CA GLU A 39 -10.47 16.27 -22.73
C GLU A 39 -8.98 15.97 -22.58
N ALA A 40 -8.22 16.86 -21.94
CA ALA A 40 -6.80 16.61 -21.66
C ALA A 40 -6.58 15.38 -20.74
N VAL A 41 -7.52 15.10 -19.84
CA VAL A 41 -7.48 13.85 -19.05
C VAL A 41 -7.77 12.64 -19.91
N ALA A 42 -8.80 12.68 -20.76
CA ALA A 42 -9.15 11.56 -21.66
C ALA A 42 -8.02 11.20 -22.62
N GLN A 43 -7.40 12.18 -23.24
CA GLN A 43 -6.29 12.00 -24.19
C GLN A 43 -5.08 11.25 -23.62
N GLN A 44 -4.89 11.26 -22.28
CA GLN A 44 -3.82 10.49 -21.64
C GLN A 44 -4.04 8.96 -21.74
N PHE A 45 -5.27 8.52 -21.98
CA PHE A 45 -5.65 7.11 -21.99
C PHE A 45 -6.09 6.59 -23.37
N ASP A 46 -6.53 7.44 -24.29
CA ASP A 46 -7.09 7.06 -25.60
C ASP A 46 -6.16 6.17 -26.43
N TRP A 47 -4.84 6.38 -26.35
CA TRP A 47 -3.87 5.58 -27.07
C TRP A 47 -3.63 4.19 -26.46
N GLN A 48 -4.07 3.94 -25.22
CA GLN A 48 -3.86 2.68 -24.49
C GLN A 48 -5.00 1.68 -24.71
N THR A 49 -6.11 2.11 -25.27
CA THR A 49 -7.30 1.27 -25.46
C THR A 49 -7.97 1.55 -26.79
N LYS A 50 -8.66 0.55 -27.33
CA LYS A 50 -9.54 0.73 -28.51
C LYS A 50 -10.93 1.28 -28.11
N GLN A 51 -11.22 1.37 -26.82
CA GLN A 51 -12.48 1.90 -26.30
C GLN A 51 -12.30 3.38 -25.98
N THR A 52 -13.34 4.16 -26.24
CA THR A 52 -13.35 5.59 -25.85
C THR A 52 -13.35 5.68 -24.33
N VAL A 53 -12.34 6.35 -23.78
CA VAL A 53 -12.24 6.61 -22.35
C VAL A 53 -13.18 7.76 -21.98
N ARG A 54 -14.17 7.48 -21.17
CA ARG A 54 -15.14 8.48 -20.72
C ARG A 54 -14.64 9.14 -19.45
N VAL A 55 -14.43 10.45 -19.50
CA VAL A 55 -14.06 11.28 -18.34
C VAL A 55 -15.17 12.25 -18.03
N MET A 56 -15.56 12.31 -16.77
CA MET A 56 -16.70 13.11 -16.29
C MET A 56 -16.25 14.02 -15.12
N PRO A 57 -16.95 15.15 -14.92
CA PRO A 57 -16.75 15.93 -13.72
C PRO A 57 -17.15 15.13 -12.49
N PHE A 58 -16.48 15.40 -11.35
CA PHE A 58 -16.83 14.76 -10.09
C PHE A 58 -18.23 15.18 -9.64
N ASP A 59 -19.10 14.21 -9.45
CA ASP A 59 -20.42 14.33 -8.84
C ASP A 59 -20.72 13.05 -8.07
N ALA A 60 -20.84 13.14 -6.75
CA ALA A 60 -21.01 11.97 -5.88
C ALA A 60 -22.31 11.22 -6.18
N GLY A 61 -23.42 11.94 -6.43
CA GLY A 61 -24.71 11.33 -6.76
C GLY A 61 -24.65 10.55 -8.07
N GLN A 62 -24.03 11.13 -9.11
CA GLN A 62 -23.84 10.48 -10.40
C GLN A 62 -22.91 9.27 -10.29
N ILE A 63 -21.82 9.38 -9.50
CA ILE A 63 -20.90 8.24 -9.27
C ILE A 63 -21.66 7.06 -8.66
N MET A 64 -22.46 7.30 -7.62
CA MET A 64 -23.22 6.24 -6.94
C MET A 64 -24.34 5.66 -7.83
N ALA A 65 -24.94 6.48 -8.70
CA ALA A 65 -25.99 6.00 -9.63
C ALA A 65 -25.45 5.12 -10.76
N ASP A 66 -24.23 5.41 -11.24
CA ASP A 66 -23.64 4.77 -12.41
C ASP A 66 -22.70 3.60 -12.09
N ASN A 67 -22.24 3.46 -10.85
CA ASN A 67 -21.21 2.49 -10.46
C ASN A 67 -21.59 1.69 -9.22
N GLU A 68 -20.83 0.63 -8.94
CA GLU A 68 -21.01 -0.26 -7.78
C GLU A 68 -19.93 -0.04 -6.71
N VAL A 69 -18.84 0.66 -7.05
CA VAL A 69 -17.74 1.00 -6.15
C VAL A 69 -16.96 2.19 -6.69
N ALA A 70 -16.35 2.99 -5.81
CA ALA A 70 -15.45 4.06 -6.20
C ALA A 70 -14.04 3.87 -5.59
N PHE A 71 -13.02 4.01 -6.44
CA PHE A 71 -11.63 4.05 -6.03
C PHE A 71 -11.15 5.51 -5.98
N PHE A 72 -10.58 5.89 -4.83
CA PHE A 72 -10.00 7.21 -4.64
C PHE A 72 -8.48 7.13 -4.68
N ALA A 73 -7.88 7.49 -5.82
CA ALA A 73 -6.42 7.58 -6.00
C ALA A 73 -5.96 9.05 -5.94
N THR A 74 -6.47 9.79 -4.98
CA THR A 74 -6.30 11.23 -4.80
C THR A 74 -5.15 11.54 -3.83
N PRO A 75 -4.64 12.78 -3.81
CA PRO A 75 -3.75 13.23 -2.74
C PRO A 75 -4.45 13.20 -1.37
N ALA A 76 -3.65 13.06 -0.30
CA ALA A 76 -4.16 13.12 1.06
C ALA A 76 -4.93 14.43 1.34
N GLY A 77 -6.08 14.33 2.01
CA GLY A 77 -7.01 15.37 2.33
C GLY A 77 -8.17 15.50 1.32
N VAL A 78 -8.02 15.00 0.11
CA VAL A 78 -9.04 15.11 -0.94
C VAL A 78 -10.14 14.07 -0.75
N THR A 79 -9.79 12.81 -0.46
CA THR A 79 -10.79 11.77 -0.21
C THR A 79 -11.61 12.11 1.03
N GLY A 80 -10.98 12.60 2.10
CA GLY A 80 -11.67 13.00 3.32
C GLY A 80 -12.76 14.05 3.09
N GLU A 81 -12.51 15.00 2.18
CA GLU A 81 -13.50 16.03 1.78
C GLU A 81 -14.60 15.46 0.87
N LEU A 82 -14.26 14.52 -0.03
CA LEU A 82 -15.18 14.03 -1.05
C LEU A 82 -15.99 12.79 -0.62
N ALA A 83 -15.53 12.04 0.38
CA ALA A 83 -16.08 10.73 0.72
C ALA A 83 -17.36 10.80 1.58
N GLU A 84 -17.69 11.93 2.21
CA GLU A 84 -18.80 12.04 3.16
C GLU A 84 -20.13 11.52 2.57
N THR A 85 -20.50 11.95 1.37
CA THR A 85 -21.74 11.54 0.71
C THR A 85 -21.77 10.03 0.44
N PHE A 86 -20.65 9.40 0.09
CA PHE A 86 -20.56 7.95 -0.11
C PHE A 86 -20.73 7.20 1.21
N ILE A 87 -20.12 7.71 2.27
CA ILE A 87 -20.20 7.16 3.61
C ILE A 87 -21.63 7.18 4.13
N GLU A 88 -22.33 8.32 4.01
CA GLU A 88 -23.73 8.49 4.42
C GLU A 88 -24.69 7.55 3.68
N ASN A 89 -24.35 7.18 2.46
CA ASN A 89 -25.15 6.31 1.62
C ASN A 89 -24.67 4.84 1.61
N HIS A 90 -23.71 4.47 2.46
CA HIS A 90 -23.14 3.13 2.53
C HIS A 90 -22.63 2.62 1.16
N PHE A 91 -22.11 3.54 0.35
CA PHE A 91 -21.58 3.19 -0.96
C PHE A 91 -20.12 2.76 -0.83
N PRO A 92 -19.71 1.62 -1.42
CA PRO A 92 -18.36 1.09 -1.25
C PRO A 92 -17.28 2.02 -1.81
N ILE A 93 -16.27 2.32 -1.00
CA ILE A 93 -15.11 3.10 -1.41
C ILE A 93 -13.80 2.39 -1.02
N ILE A 94 -12.82 2.47 -1.92
CA ILE A 94 -11.44 2.00 -1.68
C ILE A 94 -10.52 3.21 -1.78
N ASP A 95 -10.00 3.64 -0.63
CA ASP A 95 -9.20 4.85 -0.50
C ASP A 95 -7.69 4.56 -0.52
N LEU A 96 -6.99 5.08 -1.53
CA LEU A 96 -5.53 5.02 -1.65
C LEU A 96 -4.84 6.29 -1.11
N SER A 97 -5.62 7.35 -0.74
CA SER A 97 -5.05 8.65 -0.32
C SER A 97 -4.37 8.59 1.06
N GLY A 98 -4.92 7.79 1.95
CA GLY A 98 -4.50 7.69 3.34
C GLY A 98 -5.43 8.36 4.34
N ASP A 99 -6.50 8.98 3.88
CA ASP A 99 -7.42 9.77 4.72
C ASP A 99 -8.24 8.88 5.68
N LEU A 100 -8.46 7.61 5.31
CA LEU A 100 -9.19 6.64 6.14
C LEU A 100 -8.27 5.69 6.93
N ARG A 101 -6.93 5.81 6.84
CA ARG A 101 -6.00 4.84 7.45
C ARG A 101 -5.91 4.93 8.96
N LEU A 102 -5.87 6.15 9.50
CA LEU A 102 -5.65 6.38 10.93
C LEU A 102 -6.96 6.54 11.66
N GLN A 103 -7.21 5.68 12.65
CA GLN A 103 -8.43 5.71 13.47
C GLN A 103 -8.50 6.92 14.42
N ASP A 104 -7.34 7.53 14.74
CA ASP A 104 -7.28 8.73 15.58
C ASP A 104 -7.10 10.00 14.73
N PRO A 105 -8.11 10.91 14.70
CA PRO A 105 -8.02 12.18 14.00
C PRO A 105 -6.83 13.06 14.44
N LYS A 106 -6.43 12.97 15.71
CA LYS A 106 -5.27 13.73 16.23
C LYS A 106 -3.96 13.19 15.65
N ALA A 107 -3.84 11.87 15.50
CA ALA A 107 -2.71 11.26 14.83
C ALA A 107 -2.67 11.70 13.36
N TYR A 108 -3.81 11.68 12.67
CA TYR A 108 -3.87 12.19 11.29
C TYR A 108 -3.41 13.66 11.21
N GLN A 109 -3.95 14.55 12.03
CA GLN A 109 -3.56 15.96 12.07
C GLN A 109 -2.05 16.16 12.30
N LYS A 110 -1.49 15.41 13.25
CA LYS A 110 -0.05 15.45 13.57
C LYS A 110 0.83 15.06 12.40
N TRP A 111 0.49 13.96 11.72
CA TRP A 111 1.37 13.32 10.75
C TRP A 111 1.13 13.75 9.30
N TYR A 112 -0.09 14.17 8.96
CA TYR A 112 -0.43 14.72 7.64
C TYR A 112 -0.43 16.25 7.61
N HIS A 113 -0.24 16.92 8.79
CA HIS A 113 -0.21 18.38 8.96
C HIS A 113 -1.47 19.08 8.45
N ARG A 114 -2.61 18.41 8.61
CA ARG A 114 -3.95 18.93 8.26
C ARG A 114 -5.02 18.29 9.15
N ALA A 115 -6.14 18.98 9.32
CA ALA A 115 -7.31 18.39 9.94
C ALA A 115 -7.89 17.30 9.03
N THR A 116 -8.63 16.35 9.59
CA THR A 116 -9.48 15.46 8.81
C THR A 116 -10.93 15.92 8.91
N GLU A 117 -11.62 15.85 7.78
CA GLU A 117 -13.07 16.09 7.73
C GLU A 117 -13.86 14.82 8.08
N VAL A 118 -13.19 13.66 8.10
CA VAL A 118 -13.82 12.37 8.40
C VAL A 118 -14.03 12.21 9.90
N SER A 119 -15.24 11.83 10.30
CA SER A 119 -15.59 11.64 11.71
C SER A 119 -14.81 10.48 12.33
N ARG A 120 -14.62 10.52 13.66
CA ARG A 120 -13.99 9.42 14.38
C ARG A 120 -14.79 8.12 14.27
N GLU A 121 -16.10 8.22 14.22
CA GLU A 121 -17.00 7.07 14.05
C GLU A 121 -16.72 6.41 12.70
N THR A 122 -16.71 7.16 11.61
CA THR A 122 -16.40 6.67 10.28
C THR A 122 -15.01 6.04 10.22
N LEU A 123 -13.98 6.69 10.78
CA LEU A 123 -12.62 6.15 10.82
C LEU A 123 -12.55 4.82 11.57
N SER A 124 -13.36 4.63 12.63
CA SER A 124 -13.40 3.37 13.38
C SER A 124 -14.08 2.23 12.62
N HIS A 125 -14.96 2.54 11.67
CA HIS A 125 -15.60 1.56 10.80
C HIS A 125 -14.81 1.24 9.52
N ALA A 126 -13.80 2.05 9.18
CA ALA A 126 -12.96 1.79 8.01
C ALA A 126 -12.11 0.52 8.21
N THR A 127 -12.18 -0.39 7.25
CA THR A 127 -11.27 -1.56 7.24
C THR A 127 -9.89 -1.12 6.74
N TYR A 128 -8.86 -1.36 7.54
CA TYR A 128 -7.47 -1.25 7.07
C TYR A 128 -7.13 -2.46 6.21
N GLY A 129 -7.14 -2.25 4.89
CA GLY A 129 -7.11 -3.30 3.88
C GLY A 129 -5.73 -3.90 3.61
N LEU A 130 -5.00 -4.36 4.64
CA LEU A 130 -3.81 -5.20 4.49
C LEU A 130 -4.28 -6.64 4.24
N THR A 131 -4.50 -6.98 2.98
CA THR A 131 -5.29 -8.12 2.50
C THR A 131 -4.86 -9.50 3.03
N GLU A 132 -3.60 -9.69 3.37
CA GLU A 132 -3.09 -10.94 3.95
C GLU A 132 -3.54 -11.16 5.40
N PHE A 133 -3.93 -10.08 6.11
CA PHE A 133 -4.24 -10.10 7.54
C PHE A 133 -5.64 -9.62 7.88
N THR A 134 -6.30 -8.92 6.98
CA THR A 134 -7.59 -8.31 7.25
C THR A 134 -8.61 -8.71 6.20
N ALA A 135 -9.72 -9.33 6.62
CA ALA A 135 -10.86 -9.53 5.73
C ALA A 135 -11.55 -8.18 5.48
N THR A 136 -11.86 -7.91 4.23
CA THR A 136 -12.53 -6.68 3.80
C THR A 136 -14.03 -6.82 4.04
N THR A 137 -14.54 -6.30 5.15
CA THR A 137 -15.91 -6.53 5.62
C THR A 137 -16.78 -5.27 5.70
N THR A 138 -16.19 -4.09 5.46
CA THR A 138 -16.91 -2.82 5.53
C THR A 138 -16.89 -2.10 4.18
N ASP A 139 -17.83 -1.18 3.97
CA ASP A 139 -17.93 -0.40 2.74
C ASP A 139 -16.79 0.62 2.58
N TYR A 140 -16.01 0.87 3.66
CA TYR A 140 -14.93 1.86 3.65
C TYR A 140 -13.59 1.15 3.83
N ILE A 141 -12.81 1.10 2.76
CA ILE A 141 -11.56 0.35 2.75
C ILE A 141 -10.40 1.34 2.63
N ALA A 142 -9.60 1.43 3.69
CA ALA A 142 -8.36 2.19 3.70
C ALA A 142 -7.22 1.32 3.15
N ASN A 143 -6.83 1.55 1.91
CA ASN A 143 -5.73 0.81 1.29
C ASN A 143 -4.38 1.22 1.90
N PRO A 144 -3.54 0.29 2.37
CA PRO A 144 -2.27 0.58 3.03
C PRO A 144 -1.29 1.40 2.18
N GLY A 145 -0.45 2.17 2.85
CA GLY A 145 0.69 2.84 2.20
C GLY A 145 1.82 1.88 1.87
N CYS A 146 2.61 2.20 0.83
CA CYS A 146 3.62 1.29 0.31
C CYS A 146 4.70 0.90 1.35
N TYR A 147 5.22 1.86 2.11
CA TYR A 147 6.18 1.55 3.18
C TYR A 147 5.54 0.76 4.32
N ALA A 148 4.27 1.04 4.64
CA ALA A 148 3.55 0.29 5.65
C ALA A 148 3.35 -1.16 5.21
N THR A 149 2.90 -1.39 3.99
CA THR A 149 2.76 -2.74 3.42
C THR A 149 4.06 -3.53 3.53
N ALA A 150 5.17 -3.02 2.98
CA ALA A 150 6.44 -3.75 3.01
C ALA A 150 6.93 -4.04 4.43
N THR A 151 6.81 -3.07 5.34
CA THR A 151 7.25 -3.21 6.72
C THR A 151 6.40 -4.21 7.49
N LEU A 152 5.07 -4.10 7.39
CA LEU A 152 4.14 -4.98 8.10
C LEU A 152 4.24 -6.41 7.61
N MET A 153 4.36 -6.63 6.29
CA MET A 153 4.57 -7.96 5.71
C MET A 153 5.86 -8.62 6.23
N GLY A 154 6.93 -7.85 6.41
CA GLY A 154 8.17 -8.36 6.97
C GLY A 154 8.11 -8.65 8.46
N LEU A 155 7.36 -7.86 9.24
CA LEU A 155 7.32 -7.95 10.70
C LEU A 155 6.24 -8.88 11.25
N ALA A 156 5.13 -9.05 10.54
CA ALA A 156 3.94 -9.71 11.07
C ALA A 156 4.21 -11.07 11.73
N PRO A 157 4.91 -12.03 11.10
CA PRO A 157 5.13 -13.33 11.72
C PRO A 157 5.90 -13.23 13.04
N LEU A 158 6.91 -12.38 13.08
CA LEU A 158 7.79 -12.27 14.24
C LEU A 158 7.15 -11.52 15.41
N VAL A 159 6.28 -10.55 15.12
CA VAL A 159 5.55 -9.78 16.13
C VAL A 159 4.40 -10.61 16.69
N GLN A 160 3.64 -11.30 15.84
CA GLN A 160 2.51 -12.13 16.27
C GLN A 160 2.95 -13.31 17.13
N GLU A 161 4.08 -13.95 16.77
CA GLU A 161 4.65 -15.08 17.50
C GLU A 161 5.61 -14.65 18.63
N ARG A 162 5.76 -13.35 18.89
CA ARG A 162 6.63 -12.81 19.95
C ARG A 162 8.09 -13.28 19.86
N LEU A 163 8.61 -13.43 18.66
CA LEU A 163 9.97 -13.92 18.41
C LEU A 163 11.05 -12.85 18.50
N ILE A 164 10.66 -11.59 18.61
CA ILE A 164 11.58 -10.44 18.67
C ILE A 164 11.29 -9.55 19.88
N ASP A 165 12.31 -8.86 20.35
CA ASP A 165 12.21 -7.75 21.29
C ASP A 165 11.49 -6.58 20.62
N LEU A 166 10.28 -6.27 21.10
CA LEU A 166 9.36 -5.30 20.52
C LEU A 166 9.84 -3.84 20.64
N ASP A 167 10.86 -3.57 21.47
CA ASP A 167 11.50 -2.26 21.61
C ASP A 167 12.75 -2.10 20.74
N SER A 168 13.14 -3.15 20.00
CA SER A 168 14.39 -3.18 19.25
C SER A 168 14.24 -2.95 17.75
N VAL A 169 13.03 -2.71 17.25
CA VAL A 169 12.75 -2.69 15.81
C VAL A 169 13.29 -1.43 15.12
N ILE A 170 14.13 -1.65 14.13
CA ILE A 170 14.67 -0.61 13.23
C ILE A 170 14.28 -0.96 11.80
N VAL A 171 13.70 -0.01 11.09
CA VAL A 171 13.30 -0.13 9.69
C VAL A 171 14.07 0.87 8.84
N ASP A 172 14.83 0.37 7.88
CA ASP A 172 15.52 1.15 6.86
C ASP A 172 14.88 0.85 5.49
N ALA A 173 13.97 1.71 5.06
CA ALA A 173 13.14 1.48 3.87
C ALA A 173 13.49 2.44 2.72
N LYS A 174 13.59 1.89 1.52
CA LYS A 174 13.99 2.60 0.31
C LYS A 174 12.97 2.38 -0.80
N SER A 175 12.53 3.47 -1.45
CA SER A 175 11.55 3.44 -2.53
C SER A 175 12.09 4.06 -3.80
N GLY A 176 11.65 3.55 -4.95
CA GLY A 176 11.80 4.25 -6.22
C GLY A 176 11.02 5.57 -6.23
N VAL A 177 11.44 6.48 -7.10
CA VAL A 177 10.98 7.88 -7.14
C VAL A 177 9.49 8.07 -7.39
N THR A 178 8.81 7.12 -8.01
CA THR A 178 7.35 7.18 -8.20
C THR A 178 6.56 7.18 -6.90
N GLY A 179 7.18 6.72 -5.79
CA GLY A 179 6.60 6.80 -4.44
C GLY A 179 6.37 8.24 -3.95
N SER A 180 7.08 9.22 -4.50
CA SER A 180 6.89 10.64 -4.19
C SER A 180 5.69 11.27 -4.93
N GLY A 181 5.02 10.53 -5.81
CA GLY A 181 3.91 11.01 -6.63
C GLY A 181 4.36 11.81 -7.87
N LYS A 182 3.38 12.31 -8.63
CA LYS A 182 3.60 12.98 -9.93
C LYS A 182 3.89 14.48 -9.79
N LYS A 183 3.65 15.07 -8.62
CA LYS A 183 3.89 16.50 -8.39
C LYS A 183 5.39 16.80 -8.54
N LEU A 184 5.71 17.79 -9.35
CA LEU A 184 7.08 18.23 -9.55
C LEU A 184 7.70 18.74 -8.24
N SER A 185 8.89 18.29 -7.93
CA SER A 185 9.67 18.76 -6.78
C SER A 185 11.16 18.67 -7.11
N GLN A 186 11.99 19.45 -6.42
CA GLN A 186 13.43 19.37 -6.58
C GLN A 186 13.94 17.96 -6.24
N ALA A 187 13.42 17.34 -5.19
CA ALA A 187 13.82 15.99 -4.75
C ALA A 187 13.53 14.87 -5.77
N THR A 188 12.71 15.14 -6.80
CA THR A 188 12.39 14.21 -7.89
C THR A 188 12.83 14.72 -9.27
N HIS A 189 13.57 15.85 -9.30
CA HIS A 189 14.15 16.36 -10.53
C HIS A 189 15.25 15.41 -11.03
N TYR A 190 15.28 15.12 -12.32
CA TYR A 190 16.13 14.09 -12.91
C TYR A 190 17.61 14.22 -12.50
N VAL A 191 18.19 15.41 -12.62
CA VAL A 191 19.62 15.64 -12.30
C VAL A 191 19.93 15.48 -10.81
N ASP A 192 18.94 15.71 -9.94
CA ASP A 192 19.10 15.56 -8.48
C ASP A 192 18.93 14.11 -8.01
N VAL A 193 18.25 13.30 -8.84
CA VAL A 193 17.93 11.89 -8.52
C VAL A 193 18.91 10.92 -9.17
N ASP A 194 19.33 11.19 -10.41
CA ASP A 194 20.16 10.28 -11.19
C ASP A 194 21.50 10.05 -10.48
N GLU A 195 21.91 8.78 -10.39
CA GLU A 195 23.13 8.36 -9.68
C GLU A 195 23.22 8.80 -8.20
N ASN A 196 22.07 9.17 -7.57
CA ASN A 196 22.02 9.69 -6.20
C ASN A 196 21.05 8.89 -5.34
N PHE A 197 21.41 8.72 -4.06
CA PHE A 197 20.53 8.16 -3.02
C PHE A 197 20.37 9.17 -1.90
N SER A 198 19.13 9.54 -1.58
CA SER A 198 18.83 10.55 -0.56
C SER A 198 17.87 10.05 0.49
N LEU A 199 18.12 10.42 1.74
CA LEU A 199 17.18 10.17 2.84
C LEU A 199 16.20 11.35 2.97
N TYR A 200 14.98 11.06 3.39
CA TYR A 200 13.96 12.08 3.62
C TYR A 200 13.03 11.69 4.79
N LYS A 201 12.41 12.68 5.44
CA LYS A 201 11.42 12.48 6.52
C LYS A 201 11.84 11.47 7.59
N LEU A 202 13.10 11.48 8.01
CA LEU A 202 13.63 10.58 9.06
C LEU A 202 12.78 10.70 10.33
N ASN A 203 12.19 9.59 10.78
CA ASN A 203 11.31 9.54 11.95
C ASN A 203 10.10 10.48 11.88
N GLN A 204 9.76 11.00 10.69
CA GLN A 204 8.66 11.95 10.47
C GLN A 204 7.74 11.53 9.31
N HIS A 205 7.89 10.30 8.82
CA HIS A 205 7.09 9.80 7.71
C HIS A 205 5.67 9.44 8.16
N GLN A 206 4.66 9.86 7.39
CA GLN A 206 3.24 9.63 7.70
C GLN A 206 2.83 8.15 7.78
N HIS A 207 3.64 7.21 7.30
CA HIS A 207 3.38 5.78 7.45
C HIS A 207 3.79 5.23 8.83
N ILE A 208 4.54 5.98 9.64
CA ILE A 208 4.91 5.52 11.00
C ILE A 208 3.67 5.25 11.87
N PRO A 209 2.71 6.19 12.03
CA PRO A 209 1.52 5.92 12.84
C PRO A 209 0.66 4.80 12.27
N GLU A 210 0.60 4.64 10.95
CA GLU A 210 -0.08 3.56 10.25
C GLU A 210 0.53 2.20 10.61
N ILE A 211 1.85 2.07 10.52
CA ILE A 211 2.59 0.86 10.91
C ILE A 211 2.37 0.56 12.39
N MET A 212 2.53 1.56 13.25
CA MET A 212 2.37 1.40 14.70
C MET A 212 0.96 1.03 15.09
N GLN A 213 -0.06 1.56 14.42
CA GLN A 213 -1.46 1.21 14.65
C GLN A 213 -1.67 -0.30 14.41
N GLN A 214 -1.17 -0.83 13.29
CA GLN A 214 -1.31 -2.25 12.96
C GLN A 214 -0.45 -3.15 13.87
N LEU A 215 0.80 -2.78 14.14
CA LEU A 215 1.66 -3.54 15.04
C LEU A 215 1.06 -3.65 16.46
N LYS A 216 0.45 -2.58 16.96
CA LYS A 216 -0.23 -2.59 18.27
C LYS A 216 -1.52 -3.40 18.31
N GLN A 217 -2.16 -3.63 17.17
CA GLN A 217 -3.28 -4.59 17.11
C GLN A 217 -2.77 -6.02 17.28
N TRP A 218 -1.59 -6.36 16.73
CA TRP A 218 -0.98 -7.67 16.89
C TRP A 218 -0.28 -7.84 18.24
N ALA A 219 0.35 -6.77 18.73
CA ALA A 219 1.11 -6.74 19.98
C ALA A 219 0.85 -5.40 20.72
N PRO A 220 -0.11 -5.35 21.66
CA PRO A 220 -0.48 -4.09 22.35
C PRO A 220 0.68 -3.40 23.08
N ASP A 221 1.70 -4.16 23.47
CA ASP A 221 2.93 -3.73 24.14
C ASP A 221 4.06 -3.36 23.16
N MET A 222 3.78 -3.28 21.86
CA MET A 222 4.75 -2.87 20.84
C MET A 222 5.33 -1.48 21.15
N GLY A 223 6.64 -1.41 21.28
CA GLY A 223 7.41 -0.19 21.46
C GLY A 223 7.54 0.65 20.18
N PRO A 224 8.10 1.84 20.28
CA PRO A 224 8.31 2.70 19.12
C PRO A 224 9.35 2.10 18.16
N ILE A 225 9.15 2.29 16.87
CA ILE A 225 10.12 1.87 15.85
C ILE A 225 11.03 3.03 15.44
N GLN A 226 12.30 2.72 15.17
CA GLN A 226 13.16 3.62 14.40
C GLN A 226 12.85 3.46 12.92
N PHE A 227 12.55 4.55 12.20
CA PHE A 227 12.12 4.49 10.82
C PHE A 227 12.88 5.45 9.91
N THR A 228 13.62 4.89 8.97
CA THR A 228 14.41 5.62 7.97
C THR A 228 13.79 5.41 6.59
N THR A 229 13.62 6.48 5.82
CA THR A 229 13.14 6.43 4.45
C THR A 229 14.12 7.05 3.48
N GLY A 230 14.28 6.43 2.29
CA GLY A 230 15.15 6.91 1.24
C GLY A 230 14.54 6.77 -0.16
N LEU A 231 15.02 7.60 -1.08
CA LEU A 231 14.69 7.51 -2.51
C LEU A 231 15.87 6.92 -3.27
N LEU A 232 15.58 5.83 -4.00
CA LEU A 232 16.51 5.20 -4.94
C LEU A 232 16.35 5.81 -6.34
N PRO A 233 17.44 5.89 -7.14
CA PRO A 233 17.39 6.37 -8.51
C PRO A 233 16.81 5.31 -9.48
N VAL A 234 15.69 4.73 -9.09
CA VAL A 234 14.91 3.79 -9.90
C VAL A 234 13.45 4.25 -9.94
N LYS A 235 12.73 3.91 -10.98
CA LYS A 235 11.33 4.34 -11.13
C LYS A 235 10.43 3.67 -10.11
N ARG A 236 10.51 2.33 -9.97
CA ARG A 236 9.58 1.50 -9.18
C ARG A 236 10.36 0.50 -8.32
N GLY A 237 9.68 0.01 -7.31
CA GLY A 237 10.19 -0.93 -6.33
C GLY A 237 10.39 -0.28 -4.98
N LEU A 238 10.16 -1.05 -3.92
CA LEU A 238 10.36 -0.65 -2.54
C LEU A 238 10.95 -1.81 -1.77
N MET A 239 12.00 -1.54 -1.01
CA MET A 239 12.65 -2.49 -0.11
C MET A 239 12.60 -1.96 1.31
N ALA A 240 12.06 -2.75 2.23
CA ALA A 240 12.17 -2.53 3.66
C ALA A 240 13.22 -3.51 4.23
N THR A 241 14.33 -2.99 4.71
CA THR A 241 15.32 -3.74 5.49
C THR A 241 15.02 -3.51 6.96
N ILE A 242 14.71 -4.57 7.69
CA ILE A 242 14.22 -4.50 9.06
C ILE A 242 15.20 -5.25 9.96
N TYR A 243 15.58 -4.64 11.07
CA TYR A 243 16.46 -5.24 12.07
C TYR A 243 15.70 -5.33 13.39
N ALA A 244 15.78 -6.48 14.04
CA ALA A 244 15.19 -6.68 15.36
C ALA A 244 16.02 -7.70 16.15
N LYS A 245 16.08 -7.53 17.48
CA LYS A 245 16.73 -8.47 18.37
C LYS A 245 15.80 -9.67 18.58
N VAL A 246 16.30 -10.87 18.39
CA VAL A 246 15.54 -12.11 18.63
C VAL A 246 15.51 -12.39 20.12
N THR A 247 14.32 -12.79 20.63
CA THR A 247 14.12 -13.16 22.05
C THR A 247 14.38 -14.62 22.33
N ALA A 248 14.31 -15.49 21.31
CA ALA A 248 14.54 -16.91 21.48
C ALA A 248 16.02 -17.19 21.76
N ASP A 249 16.28 -17.88 22.87
CA ASP A 249 17.60 -18.44 23.21
C ASP A 249 17.62 -19.92 22.84
N SER A 250 17.77 -20.20 21.55
CA SER A 250 17.74 -21.55 20.98
C SER A 250 18.77 -21.69 19.87
N ALA A 251 19.33 -22.90 19.71
CA ALA A 251 20.18 -23.21 18.57
C ALA A 251 19.42 -23.21 17.24
N ASP A 252 18.08 -23.32 17.28
CA ASP A 252 17.20 -23.52 16.12
C ASP A 252 16.45 -22.25 15.71
N VAL A 253 16.99 -21.05 16.02
CA VAL A 253 16.34 -19.74 15.72
C VAL A 253 15.91 -19.63 14.27
N ASN A 254 16.74 -20.07 13.32
CA ASN A 254 16.39 -19.99 11.89
C ASN A 254 15.18 -20.88 11.55
N GLU A 255 15.05 -22.05 12.16
CA GLU A 255 13.92 -22.95 11.95
C GLU A 255 12.63 -22.37 12.56
N ILE A 256 12.73 -21.77 13.74
CA ILE A 256 11.61 -21.10 14.41
C ILE A 256 11.10 -19.93 13.53
N ILE A 257 12.00 -19.10 13.04
CA ILE A 257 11.64 -18.00 12.13
C ILE A 257 11.03 -18.54 10.84
N ALA A 258 11.63 -19.56 10.22
CA ALA A 258 11.12 -20.18 9.01
C ALA A 258 9.70 -20.73 9.20
N ALA A 259 9.44 -21.41 10.32
CA ALA A 259 8.12 -21.92 10.66
C ALA A 259 7.07 -20.81 10.81
N ALA A 260 7.44 -19.70 11.46
CA ALA A 260 6.54 -18.54 11.61
C ALA A 260 6.16 -17.91 10.26
N PHE A 261 7.15 -17.68 9.38
CA PHE A 261 6.89 -17.17 8.03
C PHE A 261 6.05 -18.13 7.19
N GLN A 262 6.37 -19.44 7.25
CA GLN A 262 5.61 -20.46 6.51
C GLN A 262 4.16 -20.52 7.00
N ALA A 263 3.93 -20.56 8.31
CA ALA A 263 2.59 -20.61 8.89
C ALA A 263 1.73 -19.40 8.50
N THR A 264 2.35 -18.20 8.46
CA THR A 264 1.65 -16.96 8.14
C THR A 264 1.30 -16.86 6.65
N TYR A 265 2.17 -17.34 5.75
CA TYR A 265 2.08 -17.00 4.32
C TYR A 265 1.86 -18.19 3.37
N MET A 266 1.74 -19.44 3.85
CA MET A 266 1.62 -20.63 2.99
C MET A 266 0.46 -20.54 1.98
N ASP A 267 -0.64 -19.94 2.36
CA ASP A 267 -1.86 -19.84 1.55
C ASP A 267 -2.06 -18.42 0.94
N LYS A 268 -1.03 -17.57 0.96
CA LYS A 268 -1.12 -16.20 0.44
C LYS A 268 -0.53 -16.12 -0.97
N PRO A 269 -1.39 -15.94 -2.01
CA PRO A 269 -0.97 -16.09 -3.42
C PRO A 269 0.08 -15.06 -3.85
N PHE A 270 0.14 -13.91 -3.18
CA PHE A 270 1.05 -12.82 -3.52
C PHE A 270 2.28 -12.72 -2.59
N VAL A 271 2.55 -13.75 -1.79
CA VAL A 271 3.72 -13.74 -0.90
C VAL A 271 4.67 -14.87 -1.25
N LYS A 272 5.93 -14.53 -1.52
CA LYS A 272 7.02 -15.47 -1.76
C LYS A 272 8.04 -15.40 -0.63
N ILE A 273 8.21 -16.50 0.06
CA ILE A 273 9.24 -16.64 1.10
C ILE A 273 10.49 -17.27 0.47
N LEU A 274 11.64 -16.59 0.62
CA LEU A 274 12.94 -17.00 0.10
C LEU A 274 13.85 -17.56 1.21
N ALA A 275 13.38 -17.59 2.44
CA ALA A 275 14.16 -18.01 3.61
C ALA A 275 15.51 -17.26 3.70
N ASN A 276 16.62 -17.99 3.64
CA ASN A 276 17.96 -17.42 3.77
C ASN A 276 18.47 -16.65 2.53
N ASP A 277 17.73 -16.70 1.40
CA ASP A 277 18.05 -15.91 0.22
C ASP A 277 17.43 -14.50 0.34
N MET A 278 18.19 -13.48 -0.06
CA MET A 278 17.72 -12.09 0.03
C MET A 278 17.04 -11.66 -1.27
N PRO A 279 15.78 -11.18 -1.19
CA PRO A 279 15.09 -10.68 -2.37
C PRO A 279 15.69 -9.35 -2.86
N ASP A 280 15.62 -9.13 -4.16
CA ASP A 280 15.87 -7.85 -4.81
C ASP A 280 14.60 -7.30 -5.49
N LEU A 281 14.64 -6.05 -5.95
CA LEU A 281 13.48 -5.38 -6.55
C LEU A 281 13.00 -6.03 -7.86
N ARG A 282 13.89 -6.70 -8.60
CA ARG A 282 13.56 -7.34 -9.89
C ARG A 282 12.56 -8.49 -9.72
N LEU A 283 12.54 -9.11 -8.54
CA LEU A 283 11.61 -10.20 -8.24
C LEU A 283 10.14 -9.76 -8.14
N VAL A 284 9.88 -8.45 -8.00
CA VAL A 284 8.53 -7.95 -7.68
C VAL A 284 8.06 -6.80 -8.56
N VAL A 285 8.98 -6.01 -9.14
CA VAL A 285 8.60 -4.83 -9.95
C VAL A 285 7.71 -5.23 -11.12
N GLY A 286 6.56 -4.58 -11.25
CA GLY A 286 5.53 -4.86 -12.26
C GLY A 286 4.49 -5.89 -11.84
N SER A 287 4.61 -6.50 -10.66
CA SER A 287 3.66 -7.51 -10.15
C SER A 287 3.08 -7.13 -8.79
N ASN A 288 2.03 -7.85 -8.38
CA ASN A 288 1.45 -7.71 -7.03
C ASN A 288 2.18 -8.56 -5.97
N MET A 289 3.35 -9.10 -6.29
CA MET A 289 4.12 -9.95 -5.39
C MET A 289 4.82 -9.16 -4.28
N THR A 290 4.90 -9.81 -3.12
CA THR A 290 5.83 -9.48 -2.02
C THR A 290 6.84 -10.62 -1.93
N ALA A 291 8.14 -10.32 -1.90
CA ALA A 291 9.17 -11.31 -1.64
C ALA A 291 9.89 -10.99 -0.32
N ILE A 292 10.05 -12.00 0.54
CA ILE A 292 10.60 -11.85 1.88
C ILE A 292 11.70 -12.88 2.11
N GLY A 293 12.84 -12.40 2.61
CA GLY A 293 13.95 -13.21 3.08
C GLY A 293 14.50 -12.68 4.39
N TRP A 294 15.27 -13.49 5.12
CA TRP A 294 15.89 -13.07 6.37
C TRP A 294 17.27 -13.72 6.58
N SER A 295 18.04 -13.12 7.47
CA SER A 295 19.29 -13.67 7.99
C SER A 295 19.39 -13.41 9.49
N TYR A 296 19.65 -14.44 10.27
CA TYR A 296 19.91 -14.33 11.69
C TYR A 296 21.42 -14.32 11.97
N ASN A 297 21.87 -13.36 12.77
CA ASN A 297 23.24 -13.29 13.24
C ASN A 297 23.34 -13.79 14.70
N PRO A 298 23.91 -14.99 14.94
CA PRO A 298 23.98 -15.58 16.27
C PRO A 298 24.95 -14.83 17.23
N VAL A 299 25.83 -13.97 16.70
CA VAL A 299 26.76 -13.20 17.54
C VAL A 299 26.08 -11.97 18.14
N THR A 300 25.24 -11.30 17.34
CA THR A 300 24.53 -10.08 17.77
C THR A 300 23.11 -10.35 18.26
N HIS A 301 22.61 -11.56 18.04
CA HIS A 301 21.21 -11.97 18.23
C HIS A 301 20.21 -11.10 17.44
N ILE A 302 20.64 -10.54 16.30
CA ILE A 302 19.81 -9.71 15.44
C ILE A 302 19.35 -10.52 14.22
N VAL A 303 18.05 -10.48 13.92
CA VAL A 303 17.52 -10.89 12.63
C VAL A 303 17.43 -9.67 11.70
N THR A 304 17.94 -9.84 10.49
CA THR A 304 17.72 -8.89 9.39
C THR A 304 16.67 -9.49 8.46
N ILE A 305 15.56 -8.79 8.26
CA ILE A 305 14.49 -9.18 7.35
C ILE A 305 14.51 -8.21 6.17
N VAL A 306 14.40 -8.74 4.96
CA VAL A 306 14.26 -7.95 3.74
C VAL A 306 12.91 -8.27 3.12
N SER A 307 12.03 -7.26 3.02
CA SER A 307 10.72 -7.34 2.38
C SER A 307 10.70 -6.40 1.19
N VAL A 308 10.40 -6.92 0.00
CA VAL A 308 10.36 -6.14 -1.23
C VAL A 308 9.00 -6.23 -1.91
N ILE A 309 8.53 -5.10 -2.44
CA ILE A 309 7.29 -4.97 -3.20
C ILE A 309 7.48 -4.00 -4.37
N ASP A 310 6.57 -4.01 -5.32
CA ASP A 310 6.39 -2.85 -6.21
C ASP A 310 5.53 -1.80 -5.50
N ASN A 311 6.06 -0.58 -5.34
CA ASN A 311 5.40 0.52 -4.63
C ASN A 311 4.09 1.01 -5.26
N LEU A 312 3.87 0.75 -6.57
CA LEU A 312 2.63 1.09 -7.29
C LEU A 312 1.66 -0.10 -7.43
N MET A 313 2.16 -1.34 -7.30
CA MET A 313 1.34 -2.55 -7.33
C MET A 313 0.93 -2.95 -5.90
N LYS A 314 1.62 -3.90 -5.27
CA LYS A 314 1.34 -4.32 -3.89
C LYS A 314 1.38 -3.17 -2.89
N GLY A 315 2.18 -2.14 -3.15
CA GLY A 315 2.23 -0.94 -2.33
C GLY A 315 1.09 0.06 -2.55
N ALA A 316 0.24 -0.11 -3.58
CA ALA A 316 -0.83 0.83 -3.91
C ALA A 316 -1.98 0.19 -4.72
N ALA A 317 -1.94 0.30 -6.06
CA ALA A 317 -3.06 -0.07 -6.93
C ALA A 317 -3.34 -1.57 -6.95
N GLY A 318 -2.31 -2.42 -6.92
CA GLY A 318 -2.51 -3.87 -6.90
C GLY A 318 -3.17 -4.33 -5.60
N GLN A 319 -2.79 -3.78 -4.45
CA GLN A 319 -3.46 -4.03 -3.18
C GLN A 319 -4.91 -3.53 -3.18
N ALA A 320 -5.19 -2.39 -3.81
CA ALA A 320 -6.55 -1.88 -3.96
C ALA A 320 -7.44 -2.82 -4.79
N VAL A 321 -6.89 -3.40 -5.87
CA VAL A 321 -7.61 -4.43 -6.65
C VAL A 321 -7.78 -5.72 -5.83
N GLN A 322 -6.80 -6.12 -5.04
CA GLN A 322 -6.91 -7.27 -4.14
C GLN A 322 -7.99 -7.04 -3.08
N ASN A 323 -8.08 -5.85 -2.48
CA ASN A 323 -9.16 -5.43 -1.58
C ASN A 323 -10.54 -5.48 -2.28
N PHE A 324 -10.61 -5.00 -3.52
CA PHE A 324 -11.81 -5.08 -4.34
C PHE A 324 -12.25 -6.53 -4.56
N ASN A 325 -11.31 -7.42 -4.88
CA ASN A 325 -11.59 -8.84 -5.07
C ASN A 325 -12.15 -9.48 -3.79
N GLN A 326 -11.53 -9.22 -2.64
CA GLN A 326 -12.01 -9.74 -1.36
C GLN A 326 -13.39 -9.20 -0.99
N TYR A 327 -13.62 -7.89 -1.17
CA TYR A 327 -14.88 -7.27 -0.81
C TYR A 327 -16.06 -7.83 -1.61
N PHE A 328 -15.88 -8.04 -2.93
CA PHE A 328 -16.92 -8.57 -3.80
C PHE A 328 -16.92 -10.11 -3.91
N GLY A 329 -16.07 -10.81 -3.19
CA GLY A 329 -15.99 -12.28 -3.20
C GLY A 329 -15.47 -12.86 -4.52
N PHE A 330 -14.66 -12.12 -5.27
CA PHE A 330 -13.97 -12.63 -6.45
C PHE A 330 -12.73 -13.45 -6.07
N ASP A 331 -12.17 -14.16 -7.05
CA ASP A 331 -10.84 -14.76 -6.90
C ASP A 331 -9.83 -13.66 -6.55
N GLU A 332 -9.08 -13.87 -5.48
CA GLU A 332 -8.14 -12.86 -4.95
C GLU A 332 -7.08 -12.43 -5.99
N THR A 333 -6.78 -13.31 -6.94
CA THR A 333 -5.79 -13.07 -8.00
C THR A 333 -6.38 -12.44 -9.27
N ALA A 334 -7.70 -12.28 -9.36
CA ALA A 334 -8.35 -11.73 -10.53
C ALA A 334 -7.80 -10.34 -10.90
N GLY A 335 -7.41 -10.15 -12.16
CA GLY A 335 -6.81 -8.90 -12.67
C GLY A 335 -5.38 -8.63 -12.19
N LEU A 336 -4.75 -9.54 -11.43
CA LEU A 336 -3.43 -9.36 -10.78
C LEU A 336 -2.38 -10.40 -11.20
N ALA A 337 -2.59 -11.06 -12.34
CA ALA A 337 -1.70 -12.12 -12.84
C ALA A 337 -0.40 -11.62 -13.51
N GLN A 338 -0.05 -10.34 -13.38
CA GLN A 338 1.15 -9.77 -13.98
C GLN A 338 2.41 -10.39 -13.37
N LEU A 339 3.32 -10.82 -14.23
CA LEU A 339 4.64 -11.31 -13.82
C LEU A 339 5.61 -10.14 -13.59
N PRO A 340 6.61 -10.33 -12.73
CA PRO A 340 7.67 -9.34 -12.54
C PRO A 340 8.40 -9.04 -13.85
N LEU A 341 8.79 -7.79 -14.02
CA LEU A 341 9.50 -7.32 -15.24
C LEU A 341 10.96 -7.80 -15.31
N MET A 342 11.48 -8.56 -14.46
CA MET A 342 12.79 -9.25 -14.36
C MET A 342 14.02 -8.64 -15.11
N ILE A 343 13.90 -7.44 -15.67
CA ILE A 343 14.92 -6.75 -16.47
C ILE A 343 15.20 -5.37 -15.88
#